data_b2b8bf3c801aff28a843647ef38f3db5
#
_entry.id   b2b8bf3c801aff28a843647ef38f3db5
#
_cell.length_a   1.000
_cell.length_b   1.000
_cell.length_c   1.000
_cell.angle_alpha   90.00
_cell.angle_beta   90.00
_cell.angle_gamma   90.00
#
_symmetry.space_group_name_H-M   'P 1'
#
loop_
_entity.id
_entity.type
_entity.pdbx_description
1 polymer ?
#
loop_
_entity_poly.entity_id
_entity_poly.type
_entity_poly.pdbx_seq_one_letter_code
_entity_poly.pdbx_strand_id
1 'polypeptide(L)'
;MPRIAEPLTLNKAQRAALVSLVSRRTTAQGLAKRAGIVLACAEGLQNNVIAQRLGVHKGTVATWRKRFIAEGIDGLYDEPRPGAPRTITDAQVEALIVQTLESTPRNATHWSSRMMAAESGVSTTSVQRIWRAFGLQPHRSGTFKLSTDPLFIDKVRDVVGLYLNPPERALVLCVDEKSQIQALDRSQPVLPMRPGQIERRSHDYKRHGTTSLFAALNTATGDVIGKCYKRHRSAEFKKFLMEIERRVPDDLDIHLIMDNYATHKTPAIRAWFARRPRWHVHFTPTGSSWLNMVERFFAEITERQIKRGVHRSERELTKAILDYIEIRNEDPKPFKWVRTADEILDAVKRFCLKTIPKDNPANF
;
A
#
# COMPACT_ATOMS: atom_id res chain seq x y z
N MET A 1 -60.90 -16.35 28.21
CA MET A 1 -60.98 -17.19 27.01
C MET A 1 -59.57 -17.37 26.42
N PRO A 2 -59.13 -18.58 26.03
CA PRO A 2 -57.84 -18.77 25.39
C PRO A 2 -57.93 -18.06 24.02
N ARG A 3 -56.96 -17.12 23.76
CA ARG A 3 -56.82 -16.49 22.42
C ARG A 3 -56.47 -17.56 21.42
N ILE A 4 -57.40 -17.86 20.50
CA ILE A 4 -57.13 -18.76 19.36
C ILE A 4 -56.02 -18.11 18.52
N ALA A 5 -54.98 -18.85 18.26
CA ALA A 5 -53.87 -18.34 17.43
C ALA A 5 -54.36 -18.18 15.97
N GLU A 6 -53.98 -17.08 15.34
CA GLU A 6 -54.35 -16.74 13.96
C GLU A 6 -53.93 -17.89 13.03
N PRO A 7 -54.83 -18.39 12.15
CA PRO A 7 -54.50 -19.50 11.24
C PRO A 7 -53.42 -19.07 10.25
N LEU A 8 -52.42 -19.93 10.03
CA LEU A 8 -51.30 -19.66 9.13
C LEU A 8 -51.38 -20.65 7.96
N THR A 9 -51.56 -20.10 6.74
CA THR A 9 -51.58 -20.91 5.52
C THR A 9 -50.32 -20.64 4.70
N LEU A 10 -49.70 -21.69 4.15
CA LEU A 10 -48.49 -21.61 3.33
C LEU A 10 -48.82 -21.96 1.89
N ASN A 11 -48.34 -21.17 0.94
CA ASN A 11 -48.32 -21.58 -0.46
C ASN A 11 -47.22 -22.62 -0.73
N LYS A 12 -47.26 -23.29 -1.90
CA LYS A 12 -46.29 -24.32 -2.29
C LYS A 12 -44.85 -23.83 -2.25
N ALA A 13 -44.58 -22.61 -2.73
CA ALA A 13 -43.25 -22.04 -2.78
C ALA A 13 -42.69 -21.73 -1.37
N GLN A 14 -43.53 -21.14 -0.50
CA GLN A 14 -43.15 -20.86 0.90
C GLN A 14 -42.87 -22.16 1.67
N ARG A 15 -43.71 -23.20 1.51
CA ARG A 15 -43.48 -24.50 2.16
C ARG A 15 -42.18 -25.13 1.69
N ALA A 16 -41.88 -25.13 0.40
CA ALA A 16 -40.64 -25.69 -0.16
C ALA A 16 -39.41 -24.93 0.37
N ALA A 17 -39.44 -23.59 0.43
CA ALA A 17 -38.37 -22.76 0.94
C ALA A 17 -38.11 -23.01 2.45
N LEU A 18 -39.15 -23.08 3.27
CA LEU A 18 -39.05 -23.36 4.70
C LEU A 18 -38.51 -24.76 4.98
N VAL A 19 -38.95 -25.78 4.26
CA VAL A 19 -38.43 -27.15 4.35
C VAL A 19 -36.93 -27.16 3.97
N SER A 20 -36.57 -26.45 2.89
CA SER A 20 -35.16 -26.30 2.49
C SER A 20 -34.31 -25.63 3.58
N LEU A 21 -34.81 -24.59 4.26
CA LEU A 21 -34.11 -23.95 5.37
C LEU A 21 -33.89 -24.87 6.57
N VAL A 22 -34.82 -25.75 6.84
CA VAL A 22 -34.70 -26.72 7.95
C VAL A 22 -33.75 -27.87 7.60
N SER A 23 -33.73 -28.34 6.35
CA SER A 23 -32.93 -29.50 5.93
C SER A 23 -31.49 -29.21 5.59
N ARG A 24 -31.15 -27.98 5.16
CA ARG A 24 -29.78 -27.59 4.78
C ARG A 24 -28.87 -27.52 5.98
N ARG A 25 -27.77 -28.25 5.96
CA ARG A 25 -26.74 -28.23 7.02
C ARG A 25 -26.04 -26.86 7.19
N THR A 26 -26.00 -26.03 6.15
CA THR A 26 -25.40 -24.69 6.14
C THR A 26 -26.31 -23.59 6.66
N THR A 27 -27.60 -23.87 6.92
CA THR A 27 -28.52 -22.90 7.48
C THR A 27 -28.16 -22.56 8.92
N ALA A 28 -28.09 -21.27 9.27
CA ALA A 28 -27.88 -20.84 10.65
C ALA A 28 -28.95 -21.48 11.56
N GLN A 29 -28.50 -22.06 12.69
CA GLN A 29 -29.38 -22.84 13.60
C GLN A 29 -30.61 -22.04 14.06
N GLY A 30 -30.46 -20.73 14.29
CA GLY A 30 -31.57 -19.84 14.66
C GLY A 30 -32.60 -19.74 13.55
N LEU A 31 -32.20 -19.60 12.30
CA LEU A 31 -33.07 -19.50 11.14
C LEU A 31 -33.79 -20.82 10.86
N ALA A 32 -33.10 -21.95 10.96
CA ALA A 32 -33.69 -23.28 10.82
C ALA A 32 -34.76 -23.52 11.89
N LYS A 33 -34.53 -23.14 13.16
CA LYS A 33 -35.54 -23.23 14.23
C LYS A 33 -36.76 -22.36 13.93
N ARG A 34 -36.60 -21.14 13.43
CA ARG A 34 -37.68 -20.22 13.06
C ARG A 34 -38.51 -20.77 11.91
N ALA A 35 -37.87 -21.34 10.89
CA ALA A 35 -38.55 -22.03 9.80
C ALA A 35 -39.34 -23.24 10.29
N GLY A 36 -38.78 -24.02 11.23
CA GLY A 36 -39.47 -25.13 11.88
C GLY A 36 -40.72 -24.70 12.67
N ILE A 37 -40.65 -23.56 13.37
CA ILE A 37 -41.81 -22.99 14.08
C ILE A 37 -42.92 -22.65 13.09
N VAL A 38 -42.61 -21.99 11.96
CA VAL A 38 -43.62 -21.61 10.96
C VAL A 38 -44.25 -22.84 10.28
N LEU A 39 -43.45 -23.87 9.97
CA LEU A 39 -44.00 -25.13 9.42
C LEU A 39 -44.97 -25.79 10.40
N ALA A 40 -44.61 -25.88 11.68
CA ALA A 40 -45.50 -26.44 12.71
C ALA A 40 -46.74 -25.57 12.94
N CYS A 41 -46.65 -24.25 12.79
CA CYS A 41 -47.83 -23.37 12.80
C CYS A 41 -48.79 -23.65 11.64
N ALA A 42 -48.26 -23.97 10.46
CA ALA A 42 -49.04 -24.30 9.27
C ALA A 42 -49.67 -25.69 9.32
N GLU A 43 -49.22 -26.56 10.23
CA GLU A 43 -49.86 -27.84 10.56
C GLU A 43 -51.09 -27.66 11.49
N GLY A 44 -51.41 -26.44 11.89
CA GLY A 44 -52.53 -26.13 12.78
C GLY A 44 -52.24 -26.34 14.27
N LEU A 45 -50.97 -26.59 14.65
CA LEU A 45 -50.60 -26.81 16.04
C LEU A 45 -50.70 -25.53 16.88
N GLN A 46 -51.10 -25.70 18.14
CA GLN A 46 -51.16 -24.61 19.09
C GLN A 46 -49.73 -24.18 19.56
N ASN A 47 -49.57 -22.90 19.88
CA ASN A 47 -48.26 -22.33 20.25
C ASN A 47 -47.60 -23.05 21.44
N ASN A 48 -48.35 -23.55 22.42
CA ASN A 48 -47.83 -24.33 23.55
C ASN A 48 -47.25 -25.68 23.11
N VAL A 49 -47.94 -26.36 22.19
CA VAL A 49 -47.50 -27.66 21.65
C VAL A 49 -46.23 -27.49 20.82
N ILE A 50 -46.19 -26.44 19.98
CA ILE A 50 -44.99 -26.11 19.19
C ILE A 50 -43.81 -25.75 20.10
N ALA A 51 -44.05 -24.94 21.13
CA ALA A 51 -43.04 -24.55 22.12
C ALA A 51 -42.42 -25.76 22.82
N GLN A 52 -43.25 -26.73 23.23
CA GLN A 52 -42.80 -27.97 23.86
C GLN A 52 -42.00 -28.84 22.87
N ARG A 53 -42.53 -29.01 21.64
CA ARG A 53 -41.90 -29.87 20.60
C ARG A 53 -40.52 -29.36 20.15
N LEU A 54 -40.35 -28.02 20.06
CA LEU A 54 -39.10 -27.39 19.57
C LEU A 54 -38.17 -26.87 20.67
N GLY A 55 -38.54 -27.05 21.96
CA GLY A 55 -37.74 -26.57 23.09
C GLY A 55 -37.57 -25.06 23.12
N VAL A 56 -38.66 -24.29 22.87
CA VAL A 56 -38.65 -22.82 22.85
C VAL A 56 -39.76 -22.26 23.73
N HIS A 57 -39.68 -21.01 24.13
CA HIS A 57 -40.74 -20.36 24.90
C HIS A 57 -41.96 -20.07 23.98
N LYS A 58 -43.20 -20.21 24.52
CA LYS A 58 -44.44 -19.93 23.78
C LYS A 58 -44.53 -18.54 23.17
N GLY A 59 -43.92 -17.54 23.80
CA GLY A 59 -43.80 -16.17 23.28
C GLY A 59 -42.92 -16.11 22.02
N THR A 60 -41.88 -16.92 21.94
CA THR A 60 -41.00 -17.02 20.76
C THR A 60 -41.80 -17.55 19.55
N VAL A 61 -42.67 -18.57 19.78
CA VAL A 61 -43.54 -19.09 18.73
C VAL A 61 -44.49 -18.02 18.24
N ALA A 62 -45.15 -17.29 19.14
CA ALA A 62 -46.07 -16.21 18.78
C ALA A 62 -45.38 -15.08 18.00
N THR A 63 -44.16 -14.70 18.40
CA THR A 63 -43.36 -13.66 17.72
C THR A 63 -43.02 -14.07 16.27
N TRP A 64 -42.50 -15.26 16.06
CA TRP A 64 -42.12 -15.70 14.70
C TRP A 64 -43.33 -15.99 13.81
N ARG A 65 -44.45 -16.46 14.38
CA ARG A 65 -45.72 -16.58 13.66
C ARG A 65 -46.19 -15.21 13.17
N LYS A 66 -46.24 -14.22 14.04
CA LYS A 66 -46.65 -12.83 13.70
C LYS A 66 -45.74 -12.21 12.62
N ARG A 67 -44.44 -12.34 12.78
CA ARG A 67 -43.46 -11.79 11.79
C ARG A 67 -43.61 -12.47 10.42
N PHE A 68 -43.78 -13.79 10.39
CA PHE A 68 -44.03 -14.50 9.15
C PHE A 68 -45.35 -14.12 8.47
N ILE A 69 -46.40 -13.88 9.22
CA ILE A 69 -47.70 -13.40 8.67
C ILE A 69 -47.52 -12.00 8.07
N ALA A 70 -46.77 -11.12 8.69
CA ALA A 70 -46.53 -9.74 8.24
C ALA A 70 -45.58 -9.65 7.03
N GLU A 71 -44.48 -10.40 7.04
CA GLU A 71 -43.35 -10.19 6.14
C GLU A 71 -42.94 -11.47 5.37
N GLY A 72 -43.63 -12.57 5.56
CA GLY A 72 -43.29 -13.84 4.92
C GLY A 72 -41.95 -14.40 5.38
N ILE A 73 -41.19 -14.99 4.44
CA ILE A 73 -39.91 -15.61 4.71
C ILE A 73 -38.88 -14.59 5.19
N ASP A 74 -38.92 -13.34 4.68
CA ASP A 74 -37.98 -12.28 5.05
C ASP A 74 -38.11 -11.92 6.53
N GLY A 75 -39.30 -12.00 7.13
CA GLY A 75 -39.52 -11.80 8.57
C GLY A 75 -38.82 -12.80 9.47
N LEU A 76 -38.28 -13.88 8.94
CA LEU A 76 -37.47 -14.87 9.71
C LEU A 76 -36.01 -14.47 9.88
N TYR A 77 -35.53 -13.52 9.12
CA TYR A 77 -34.17 -13.02 9.26
C TYR A 77 -34.07 -12.02 10.41
N ASP A 78 -32.85 -11.92 10.99
CA ASP A 78 -32.57 -10.92 12.01
C ASP A 78 -32.45 -9.53 11.38
N GLU A 79 -33.15 -8.58 11.92
CA GLU A 79 -32.95 -7.19 11.56
C GLU A 79 -31.58 -6.69 12.05
N PRO A 80 -30.94 -5.76 11.32
CA PRO A 80 -29.75 -5.11 11.80
C PRO A 80 -29.98 -4.50 13.18
N ARG A 81 -29.24 -4.94 14.18
CA ARG A 81 -29.37 -4.35 15.52
C ARG A 81 -28.82 -2.93 15.47
N PRO A 82 -29.57 -1.92 15.89
CA PRO A 82 -29.02 -0.60 16.09
C PRO A 82 -27.89 -0.72 17.13
N GLY A 83 -26.67 -0.37 16.73
CA GLY A 83 -25.52 -0.35 17.65
C GLY A 83 -25.77 0.61 18.84
N ALA A 84 -24.82 0.65 19.77
CA ALA A 84 -24.87 1.66 20.83
C ALA A 84 -24.96 3.07 20.24
N PRO A 85 -25.77 3.97 20.81
CA PRO A 85 -25.88 5.34 20.36
C PRO A 85 -24.51 6.01 20.26
N ARG A 86 -24.31 6.82 19.24
CA ARG A 86 -23.09 7.58 19.06
C ARG A 86 -22.91 8.58 20.21
N THR A 87 -21.80 8.49 20.95
CA THR A 87 -21.47 9.41 22.06
C THR A 87 -20.67 10.63 21.60
N ILE A 88 -19.99 10.55 20.45
CA ILE A 88 -19.21 11.64 19.86
C ILE A 88 -20.04 12.26 18.75
N THR A 89 -20.35 13.55 18.89
CA THR A 89 -21.14 14.31 17.92
C THR A 89 -20.32 14.65 16.67
N ASP A 90 -20.99 14.99 15.57
CA ASP A 90 -20.32 15.40 14.34
C ASP A 90 -19.55 16.71 14.54
N ALA A 91 -20.05 17.64 15.34
CA ALA A 91 -19.32 18.86 15.71
C ALA A 91 -18.02 18.58 16.47
N GLN A 92 -18.00 17.60 17.37
CA GLN A 92 -16.76 17.18 18.04
C GLN A 92 -15.77 16.52 17.07
N VAL A 93 -16.24 15.76 16.09
CA VAL A 93 -15.40 15.19 15.05
C VAL A 93 -14.80 16.29 14.19
N GLU A 94 -15.59 17.25 13.75
CA GLU A 94 -15.15 18.40 12.95
C GLU A 94 -14.11 19.23 13.71
N ALA A 95 -14.37 19.61 14.96
CA ALA A 95 -13.44 20.35 15.79
C ALA A 95 -12.10 19.63 15.94
N LEU A 96 -12.10 18.32 16.14
CA LEU A 96 -10.90 17.49 16.23
C LEU A 96 -10.12 17.48 14.91
N ILE A 97 -10.80 17.42 13.78
CA ILE A 97 -10.17 17.44 12.45
C ILE A 97 -9.54 18.82 12.20
N VAL A 98 -10.28 19.89 12.42
CA VAL A 98 -9.79 21.27 12.26
C VAL A 98 -8.58 21.49 13.16
N GLN A 99 -8.66 21.12 14.42
CA GLN A 99 -7.53 21.23 15.35
C GLN A 99 -6.30 20.41 14.90
N THR A 100 -6.51 19.22 14.35
CA THR A 100 -5.41 18.40 13.82
C THR A 100 -4.72 19.05 12.62
N LEU A 101 -5.47 19.73 11.76
CA LEU A 101 -4.99 20.31 10.49
C LEU A 101 -4.43 21.72 10.64
N GLU A 102 -5.02 22.54 11.51
CA GLU A 102 -4.77 23.98 11.56
C GLU A 102 -3.98 24.42 12.79
N SER A 103 -3.71 23.51 13.73
CA SER A 103 -2.95 23.82 14.94
C SER A 103 -1.85 22.80 15.23
N THR A 104 -0.91 23.24 16.07
CA THR A 104 0.15 22.37 16.61
C THR A 104 0.08 22.36 18.14
N PRO A 105 0.47 21.25 18.81
CA PRO A 105 0.54 21.22 20.26
C PRO A 105 1.64 22.14 20.79
N ARG A 106 1.52 22.64 22.00
CA ARG A 106 2.47 23.59 22.60
C ARG A 106 3.89 23.07 22.74
N ASN A 107 4.05 21.77 22.90
CA ASN A 107 5.33 21.10 23.22
C ASN A 107 5.77 20.08 22.18
N ALA A 108 5.17 20.08 20.98
CA ALA A 108 5.56 19.17 19.89
C ALA A 108 5.25 19.80 18.53
N THR A 109 5.88 19.27 17.50
CA THR A 109 5.72 19.72 16.10
C THR A 109 4.47 19.15 15.42
N HIS A 110 3.86 18.13 16.00
CA HIS A 110 2.67 17.46 15.46
C HIS A 110 1.86 16.78 16.56
N TRP A 111 0.58 16.55 16.30
CA TRP A 111 -0.32 15.89 17.22
C TRP A 111 -0.06 14.39 17.30
N SER A 112 0.12 13.87 18.51
CA SER A 112 -0.04 12.44 18.77
C SER A 112 -1.50 12.13 19.16
N SER A 113 -1.93 10.89 18.98
CA SER A 113 -3.30 10.51 19.35
C SER A 113 -3.60 10.67 20.85
N ARG A 114 -2.58 10.54 21.72
CA ARG A 114 -2.70 10.77 23.16
C ARG A 114 -2.86 12.26 23.49
N MET A 115 -2.08 13.12 22.84
CA MET A 115 -2.15 14.56 23.05
C MET A 115 -3.50 15.11 22.55
N MET A 116 -3.93 14.69 21.37
CA MET A 116 -5.24 15.06 20.82
C MET A 116 -6.39 14.55 21.72
N ALA A 117 -6.27 13.35 22.28
CA ALA A 117 -7.25 12.82 23.21
C ALA A 117 -7.35 13.66 24.50
N ALA A 118 -6.21 14.07 25.06
CA ALA A 118 -6.17 14.92 26.24
C ALA A 118 -6.78 16.31 25.98
N GLU A 119 -6.51 16.89 24.81
CA GLU A 119 -6.98 18.22 24.43
C GLU A 119 -8.48 18.24 24.07
N SER A 120 -8.94 17.25 23.31
CA SER A 120 -10.32 17.18 22.81
C SER A 120 -11.32 16.53 23.77
N GLY A 121 -10.86 15.91 24.85
CA GLY A 121 -11.71 15.11 25.75
C GLY A 121 -12.23 13.80 25.13
N VAL A 122 -11.75 13.42 23.95
CA VAL A 122 -12.16 12.20 23.24
C VAL A 122 -11.15 11.08 23.50
N SER A 123 -11.60 9.84 23.65
CA SER A 123 -10.68 8.73 23.90
C SER A 123 -9.64 8.54 22.78
N THR A 124 -8.43 8.11 23.13
CA THR A 124 -7.34 7.85 22.16
C THR A 124 -7.77 6.92 21.04
N THR A 125 -8.57 5.89 21.35
CA THR A 125 -9.10 4.95 20.35
C THR A 125 -10.05 5.65 19.37
N SER A 126 -10.88 6.56 19.86
CA SER A 126 -11.80 7.34 19.02
C SER A 126 -11.04 8.33 18.14
N VAL A 127 -10.00 9.01 18.67
CA VAL A 127 -9.10 9.86 17.87
C VAL A 127 -8.48 9.06 16.72
N GLN A 128 -7.95 7.87 17.01
CA GLN A 128 -7.34 7.01 15.98
C GLN A 128 -8.36 6.56 14.93
N ARG A 129 -9.61 6.26 15.32
CA ARG A 129 -10.70 5.91 14.38
C ARG A 129 -11.06 7.09 13.48
N ILE A 130 -11.19 8.29 14.06
CA ILE A 130 -11.47 9.52 13.31
C ILE A 130 -10.34 9.79 12.32
N TRP A 131 -9.09 9.84 12.78
CA TRP A 131 -7.95 10.07 11.90
C TRP A 131 -7.86 9.06 10.76
N ARG A 132 -8.12 7.79 11.04
CA ARG A 132 -8.14 6.74 10.00
C ARG A 132 -9.26 6.96 8.99
N ALA A 133 -10.47 7.30 9.45
CA ALA A 133 -11.62 7.56 8.58
C ALA A 133 -11.39 8.74 7.63
N PHE A 134 -10.67 9.78 8.10
CA PHE A 134 -10.33 10.96 7.31
C PHE A 134 -8.92 10.94 6.69
N GLY A 135 -8.21 9.80 6.76
CA GLY A 135 -6.88 9.65 6.17
C GLY A 135 -5.79 10.51 6.82
N LEU A 136 -6.02 11.00 8.05
CA LEU A 136 -5.07 11.87 8.76
C LEU A 136 -3.96 11.04 9.40
N GLN A 137 -2.71 11.45 9.18
CA GLN A 137 -1.51 10.79 9.70
C GLN A 137 -0.50 11.83 10.22
N PRO A 138 -0.80 12.55 11.32
CA PRO A 138 0.04 13.66 11.79
C PRO A 138 1.48 13.25 12.13
N HIS A 139 1.70 11.99 12.50
CA HIS A 139 3.01 11.42 12.82
C HIS A 139 3.89 11.12 11.59
N ARG A 140 3.34 11.26 10.37
CA ARG A 140 4.08 11.02 9.12
C ARG A 140 4.39 12.34 8.44
N SER A 141 5.65 12.56 8.17
CA SER A 141 6.12 13.62 7.28
C SER A 141 6.72 12.99 6.04
N GLY A 142 6.45 13.56 4.90
CA GLY A 142 7.08 13.20 3.64
C GLY A 142 7.88 14.38 3.10
N THR A 143 9.02 14.12 2.48
CA THR A 143 9.74 15.15 1.75
C THR A 143 9.09 15.33 0.38
N PHE A 144 8.84 16.57 0.01
CA PHE A 144 8.38 16.96 -1.31
C PHE A 144 9.28 18.07 -1.85
N LYS A 145 9.69 17.94 -3.10
CA LYS A 145 10.45 18.97 -3.82
C LYS A 145 9.79 19.21 -5.17
N LEU A 146 9.41 20.45 -5.44
CA LEU A 146 8.99 20.84 -6.78
C LEU A 146 10.21 20.82 -7.70
N SER A 147 10.05 20.25 -8.88
CA SER A 147 11.06 20.29 -9.90
C SER A 147 11.13 21.70 -10.49
N THR A 148 12.35 22.19 -10.69
CA THR A 148 12.64 23.44 -11.40
C THR A 148 13.00 23.19 -12.87
N ASP A 149 12.77 21.97 -13.36
CA ASP A 149 13.10 21.58 -14.73
C ASP A 149 12.10 22.22 -15.71
N PRO A 150 12.53 23.05 -16.66
CA PRO A 150 11.63 23.69 -17.62
C PRO A 150 10.91 22.68 -18.53
N LEU A 151 11.48 21.49 -18.73
CA LEU A 151 10.90 20.40 -19.52
C LEU A 151 10.20 19.35 -18.63
N PHE A 152 9.74 19.75 -17.43
CA PHE A 152 9.14 18.83 -16.46
C PHE A 152 8.00 18.02 -17.07
N ILE A 153 7.05 18.68 -17.73
CA ILE A 153 5.85 18.04 -18.30
C ILE A 153 6.24 17.02 -19.38
N ASP A 154 7.11 17.44 -20.31
CA ASP A 154 7.53 16.59 -21.44
C ASP A 154 8.27 15.36 -20.95
N LYS A 155 9.18 15.52 -19.99
CA LYS A 155 9.94 14.40 -19.40
C LYS A 155 9.06 13.46 -18.60
N VAL A 156 8.05 13.96 -17.87
CA VAL A 156 7.08 13.09 -17.17
C VAL A 156 6.29 12.27 -18.19
N ARG A 157 5.81 12.89 -19.26
CA ARG A 157 5.07 12.19 -20.32
C ARG A 157 5.92 11.17 -21.06
N ASP A 158 7.16 11.50 -21.36
CA ASP A 158 8.12 10.60 -22.02
C ASP A 158 8.38 9.35 -21.17
N VAL A 159 8.82 9.54 -19.92
CA VAL A 159 9.17 8.42 -19.01
C VAL A 159 7.95 7.57 -18.67
N VAL A 160 6.81 8.19 -18.33
CA VAL A 160 5.57 7.45 -18.01
C VAL A 160 5.02 6.75 -19.25
N GLY A 161 5.15 7.37 -20.44
CA GLY A 161 4.80 6.73 -21.71
C GLY A 161 5.54 5.41 -21.92
N LEU A 162 6.85 5.38 -21.67
CA LEU A 162 7.66 4.16 -21.75
C LEU A 162 7.24 3.07 -20.75
N TYR A 163 6.77 3.45 -19.57
CA TYR A 163 6.31 2.48 -18.57
C TYR A 163 4.96 1.85 -18.92
N LEU A 164 4.06 2.63 -19.51
CA LEU A 164 2.71 2.18 -19.86
C LEU A 164 2.63 1.52 -21.23
N ASN A 165 3.43 1.99 -22.17
CA ASN A 165 3.45 1.55 -23.56
C ASN A 165 4.89 1.42 -24.07
N PRO A 166 5.65 0.41 -23.60
CA PRO A 166 7.03 0.19 -24.07
C PRO A 166 7.05 -0.18 -25.56
N PRO A 167 8.08 0.23 -26.33
CA PRO A 167 8.23 -0.17 -27.72
C PRO A 167 8.39 -1.70 -27.86
N GLU A 168 7.87 -2.27 -28.96
CA GLU A 168 7.76 -3.73 -29.13
C GLU A 168 9.12 -4.46 -29.20
N ARG A 169 10.15 -3.84 -29.81
CA ARG A 169 11.48 -4.45 -29.97
C ARG A 169 12.54 -3.74 -29.17
N ALA A 170 12.23 -3.40 -27.94
CA ALA A 170 13.11 -2.64 -27.08
C ALA A 170 13.11 -3.12 -25.63
N LEU A 171 14.23 -2.88 -24.95
CA LEU A 171 14.33 -3.01 -23.50
C LEU A 171 14.25 -1.62 -22.87
N VAL A 172 13.36 -1.45 -21.91
CA VAL A 172 13.30 -0.24 -21.10
C VAL A 172 14.02 -0.49 -19.77
N LEU A 173 15.17 0.14 -19.61
CA LEU A 173 16.03 0.00 -18.44
C LEU A 173 16.03 1.28 -17.60
N CYS A 174 15.73 1.16 -16.32
CA CYS A 174 15.90 2.23 -15.34
C CYS A 174 17.30 2.11 -14.71
N VAL A 175 18.11 3.13 -14.88
CA VAL A 175 19.51 3.11 -14.42
C VAL A 175 19.76 4.22 -13.43
N ASP A 176 20.50 3.87 -12.36
CA ASP A 176 20.97 4.83 -11.36
C ASP A 176 22.09 4.22 -10.52
N GLU A 177 22.68 5.02 -9.60
CA GLU A 177 23.66 4.57 -8.65
C GLU A 177 23.26 4.80 -7.19
N LYS A 178 23.35 3.75 -6.39
CA LYS A 178 23.31 3.85 -4.93
C LYS A 178 24.74 4.04 -4.43
N SER A 179 25.11 5.31 -4.19
CA SER A 179 26.46 5.68 -3.79
C SER A 179 26.72 5.43 -2.31
N GLN A 180 27.99 5.23 -1.95
CA GLN A 180 28.52 5.21 -0.58
C GLN A 180 27.80 4.26 0.39
N ILE A 181 27.48 3.05 -0.07
CA ILE A 181 26.96 1.99 0.79
C ILE A 181 28.08 1.59 1.75
N GLN A 182 27.83 1.67 3.05
CA GLN A 182 28.85 1.45 4.09
C GLN A 182 28.91 -0.01 4.51
N ALA A 183 30.12 -0.57 4.56
CA ALA A 183 30.38 -1.84 5.23
C ALA A 183 30.42 -1.60 6.74
N LEU A 184 29.36 -1.99 7.44
CA LEU A 184 29.21 -1.77 8.88
C LEU A 184 29.36 -3.09 9.63
N ASP A 185 30.26 -3.10 10.61
CA ASP A 185 30.38 -4.18 11.61
C ASP A 185 29.90 -3.63 12.96
N ARG A 186 29.10 -4.41 13.67
CA ARG A 186 28.60 -4.03 14.99
C ARG A 186 29.66 -4.31 16.03
N SER A 187 29.84 -3.39 17.00
CA SER A 187 30.82 -3.53 18.07
C SER A 187 30.55 -4.72 18.99
N GLN A 188 29.30 -5.21 19.05
CA GLN A 188 28.88 -6.37 19.84
C GLN A 188 27.99 -7.28 19.01
N PRO A 189 27.96 -8.59 19.34
CA PRO A 189 27.06 -9.55 18.71
C PRO A 189 25.59 -9.11 18.82
N VAL A 190 24.82 -9.43 17.80
CA VAL A 190 23.38 -9.22 17.80
C VAL A 190 22.73 -10.15 18.80
N LEU A 191 21.89 -9.65 19.70
CA LEU A 191 21.05 -10.47 20.55
C LEU A 191 19.87 -10.97 19.72
N PRO A 192 19.76 -12.30 19.50
CA PRO A 192 18.73 -12.84 18.61
C PRO A 192 17.33 -12.63 19.18
N MET A 193 16.37 -12.63 18.29
CA MET A 193 14.94 -12.58 18.64
C MET A 193 14.55 -13.82 19.46
N ARG A 194 13.73 -13.60 20.49
CA ARG A 194 13.12 -14.65 21.32
C ARG A 194 11.62 -14.39 21.47
N PRO A 195 10.78 -15.37 21.81
CA PRO A 195 9.38 -15.15 22.10
C PRO A 195 9.18 -14.00 23.11
N GLY A 196 8.42 -12.97 22.75
CA GLY A 196 8.20 -11.77 23.56
C GLY A 196 9.34 -10.74 23.57
N GLN A 197 10.45 -11.00 22.87
CA GLN A 197 11.61 -10.09 22.78
C GLN A 197 12.04 -9.88 21.34
N ILE A 198 12.14 -8.61 20.94
CA ILE A 198 12.67 -8.23 19.63
C ILE A 198 14.18 -8.41 19.56
N GLU A 199 14.72 -8.60 18.37
CA GLU A 199 16.16 -8.54 18.11
C GLU A 199 16.75 -7.20 18.58
N ARG A 200 17.86 -7.25 19.30
CA ARG A 200 18.57 -6.04 19.78
C ARG A 200 19.99 -6.00 19.24
N ARG A 201 20.41 -4.81 18.83
CA ARG A 201 21.73 -4.51 18.28
C ARG A 201 22.36 -3.34 19.02
N SER A 202 23.70 -3.34 19.11
CA SER A 202 24.41 -2.14 19.57
C SER A 202 24.22 -0.99 18.59
N HIS A 203 24.21 0.23 19.11
CA HIS A 203 24.22 1.45 18.28
C HIS A 203 25.60 1.69 17.65
N ASP A 204 26.66 1.25 18.36
CA ASP A 204 28.02 1.43 17.90
C ASP A 204 28.35 0.49 16.75
N TYR A 205 29.08 1.03 15.78
CA TYR A 205 29.53 0.28 14.62
C TYR A 205 30.92 0.75 14.16
N LYS A 206 31.68 -0.20 13.60
CA LYS A 206 32.92 0.05 12.92
C LYS A 206 32.70 0.10 11.42
N ARG A 207 33.25 1.10 10.74
CA ARG A 207 33.20 1.23 9.29
C ARG A 207 34.40 0.56 8.65
N HIS A 208 34.17 -0.29 7.64
CA HIS A 208 35.18 -1.06 6.93
C HIS A 208 35.27 -0.67 5.43
N GLY A 209 34.91 0.56 5.11
CA GLY A 209 34.91 1.09 3.76
C GLY A 209 33.51 1.26 3.16
N THR A 210 33.48 1.69 1.90
CA THR A 210 32.24 1.97 1.15
C THR A 210 32.34 1.42 -0.26
N THR A 211 31.19 1.02 -0.81
CA THR A 211 31.03 0.69 -2.23
C THR A 211 29.86 1.46 -2.83
N SER A 212 29.85 1.61 -4.14
CA SER A 212 28.71 2.18 -4.89
C SER A 212 28.16 1.12 -5.84
N LEU A 213 26.86 0.88 -5.75
CA LEU A 213 26.15 -0.05 -6.62
C LEU A 213 25.56 0.72 -7.80
N PHE A 214 25.97 0.40 -9.02
CA PHE A 214 25.24 0.76 -10.24
C PHE A 214 24.26 -0.35 -10.56
N ALA A 215 23.03 0.01 -10.88
CA ALA A 215 21.99 -0.96 -11.22
C ALA A 215 21.18 -0.49 -12.42
N ALA A 216 20.82 -1.45 -13.28
CA ALA A 216 19.88 -1.30 -14.37
C ALA A 216 18.73 -2.27 -14.15
N LEU A 217 17.53 -1.74 -13.91
CA LEU A 217 16.31 -2.50 -13.72
C LEU A 217 15.56 -2.61 -15.04
N ASN A 218 15.32 -3.81 -15.52
CA ASN A 218 14.41 -4.06 -16.64
C ASN A 218 12.96 -3.89 -16.16
N THR A 219 12.25 -2.94 -16.74
CA THR A 219 10.88 -2.62 -16.32
C THR A 219 9.87 -3.71 -16.66
N ALA A 220 10.12 -4.50 -17.71
CA ALA A 220 9.22 -5.54 -18.18
C ALA A 220 9.36 -6.84 -17.38
N THR A 221 10.59 -7.29 -17.13
CA THR A 221 10.85 -8.57 -16.45
C THR A 221 11.12 -8.40 -14.96
N GLY A 222 11.63 -7.25 -14.55
CA GLY A 222 12.08 -7.00 -13.20
C GLY A 222 13.53 -7.44 -12.93
N ASP A 223 14.24 -7.98 -13.92
CA ASP A 223 15.65 -8.33 -13.80
C ASP A 223 16.51 -7.12 -13.51
N VAL A 224 17.58 -7.33 -12.76
CA VAL A 224 18.53 -6.29 -12.40
C VAL A 224 19.94 -6.67 -12.85
N ILE A 225 20.54 -5.82 -13.66
CA ILE A 225 21.98 -5.85 -13.93
C ILE A 225 22.63 -4.96 -12.87
N GLY A 226 23.48 -5.54 -12.02
CA GLY A 226 24.16 -4.80 -10.95
C GLY A 226 25.67 -4.94 -11.02
N LYS A 227 26.38 -3.85 -10.68
CA LYS A 227 27.83 -3.84 -10.55
C LYS A 227 28.28 -2.90 -9.45
N CYS A 228 29.17 -3.34 -8.59
CA CYS A 228 29.75 -2.51 -7.53
C CYS A 228 31.09 -1.91 -7.95
N TYR A 229 31.28 -0.62 -7.63
CA TYR A 229 32.54 0.09 -7.86
C TYR A 229 32.90 0.92 -6.61
N LYS A 230 34.19 1.19 -6.43
CA LYS A 230 34.69 2.04 -5.32
C LYS A 230 34.28 3.51 -5.49
N ARG A 231 34.03 3.96 -6.70
CA ARG A 231 33.69 5.35 -7.04
C ARG A 231 32.50 5.38 -7.99
N HIS A 232 31.78 6.51 -8.04
CA HIS A 232 30.61 6.74 -8.90
C HIS A 232 30.83 7.90 -9.88
N ARG A 233 31.94 7.83 -10.64
CA ARG A 233 32.30 8.84 -11.64
C ARG A 233 31.86 8.40 -13.04
N SER A 234 31.91 9.29 -14.00
CA SER A 234 31.60 9.00 -15.41
C SER A 234 32.39 7.82 -16.01
N ALA A 235 33.62 7.59 -15.51
CA ALA A 235 34.44 6.44 -15.95
C ALA A 235 33.85 5.10 -15.49
N GLU A 236 33.38 5.00 -14.26
CA GLU A 236 32.70 3.83 -13.71
C GLU A 236 31.34 3.66 -14.38
N PHE A 237 30.60 4.74 -14.59
CA PHE A 237 29.33 4.72 -15.32
C PHE A 237 29.51 4.20 -16.74
N LYS A 238 30.52 4.66 -17.47
CA LYS A 238 30.84 4.14 -18.81
C LYS A 238 31.13 2.63 -18.81
N LYS A 239 31.88 2.14 -17.82
CA LYS A 239 32.11 0.69 -17.66
C LYS A 239 30.83 -0.07 -17.41
N PHE A 240 29.91 0.53 -16.65
CA PHE A 240 28.61 -0.08 -16.40
C PHE A 240 27.72 -0.11 -17.66
N LEU A 241 27.71 0.93 -18.48
CA LEU A 241 27.03 0.92 -19.77
C LEU A 241 27.58 -0.18 -20.70
N MET A 242 28.89 -0.41 -20.72
CA MET A 242 29.50 -1.50 -21.46
C MET A 242 29.12 -2.89 -20.91
N GLU A 243 28.87 -2.99 -19.60
CA GLU A 243 28.38 -4.23 -18.99
C GLU A 243 26.92 -4.50 -19.38
N ILE A 244 26.07 -3.47 -19.44
CA ILE A 244 24.70 -3.58 -19.95
C ILE A 244 24.74 -4.04 -21.41
N GLU A 245 25.55 -3.39 -22.25
CA GLU A 245 25.68 -3.70 -23.69
C GLU A 245 26.03 -5.16 -23.95
N ARG A 246 26.89 -5.75 -23.11
CA ARG A 246 27.27 -7.19 -23.25
C ARG A 246 26.16 -8.16 -22.86
N ARG A 247 25.18 -7.71 -22.06
CA ARG A 247 24.10 -8.58 -21.54
C ARG A 247 22.81 -8.45 -22.33
N VAL A 248 22.64 -7.36 -23.08
CA VAL A 248 21.43 -7.11 -23.86
C VAL A 248 21.61 -7.64 -25.27
N PRO A 249 20.64 -8.41 -25.81
CA PRO A 249 20.67 -8.87 -27.19
C PRO A 249 20.89 -7.74 -28.21
N ASP A 250 21.67 -8.00 -29.26
CA ASP A 250 22.08 -6.97 -30.24
C ASP A 250 20.92 -6.49 -31.13
N ASP A 251 19.86 -7.27 -31.24
CA ASP A 251 18.68 -7.02 -32.08
C ASP A 251 17.62 -6.16 -31.40
N LEU A 252 17.84 -5.77 -30.13
CA LEU A 252 16.91 -4.95 -29.34
C LEU A 252 17.43 -3.52 -29.19
N ASP A 253 16.53 -2.56 -29.31
CA ASP A 253 16.78 -1.19 -28.90
C ASP A 253 16.79 -1.07 -27.38
N ILE A 254 17.53 -0.12 -26.85
CA ILE A 254 17.66 0.12 -25.41
C ILE A 254 17.18 1.51 -25.10
N HIS A 255 16.05 1.61 -24.42
CA HIS A 255 15.54 2.85 -23.83
C HIS A 255 16.03 2.96 -22.39
N LEU A 256 16.95 3.89 -22.16
CA LEU A 256 17.62 4.07 -20.89
C LEU A 256 17.03 5.26 -20.15
N ILE A 257 16.32 4.99 -19.07
CA ILE A 257 15.78 6.02 -18.18
C ILE A 257 16.80 6.26 -17.06
N MET A 258 17.27 7.49 -16.95
CA MET A 258 18.23 7.88 -15.92
C MET A 258 17.96 9.28 -15.37
N ASP A 259 18.58 9.63 -14.27
CA ASP A 259 18.48 10.96 -13.70
C ASP A 259 19.28 12.01 -14.50
N ASN A 260 19.01 13.28 -14.21
CA ASN A 260 19.62 14.40 -14.91
C ASN A 260 20.99 14.79 -14.32
N TYR A 261 21.72 13.86 -13.70
CA TYR A 261 22.98 14.13 -13.03
C TYR A 261 24.12 14.44 -14.00
N ALA A 262 25.04 15.31 -13.58
CA ALA A 262 26.11 15.81 -14.43
C ALA A 262 27.08 14.72 -14.95
N THR A 263 27.31 13.65 -14.18
CA THR A 263 28.17 12.53 -14.56
C THR A 263 27.66 11.78 -15.78
N HIS A 264 26.35 11.77 -16.01
CA HIS A 264 25.69 11.12 -17.13
C HIS A 264 25.77 11.93 -18.45
N LYS A 265 26.18 13.20 -18.37
CA LYS A 265 26.22 14.14 -19.50
C LYS A 265 27.61 14.57 -19.91
N THR A 266 28.64 13.92 -19.40
CA THR A 266 30.03 14.24 -19.77
C THR A 266 30.28 14.01 -21.28
N PRO A 267 31.24 14.73 -21.90
CA PRO A 267 31.57 14.56 -23.31
C PRO A 267 31.89 13.10 -23.68
N ALA A 268 32.56 12.36 -22.79
CA ALA A 268 32.89 10.95 -22.98
C ALA A 268 31.66 10.04 -23.06
N ILE A 269 30.64 10.33 -22.22
CA ILE A 269 29.37 9.58 -22.22
C ILE A 269 28.53 9.93 -23.46
N ARG A 270 28.41 11.22 -23.80
CA ARG A 270 27.74 11.66 -25.01
C ARG A 270 28.33 11.03 -26.28
N ALA A 271 29.66 11.04 -26.40
CA ALA A 271 30.36 10.41 -27.51
C ALA A 271 30.17 8.88 -27.55
N TRP A 272 30.00 8.26 -26.39
CA TRP A 272 29.72 6.82 -26.30
C TRP A 272 28.32 6.50 -26.86
N PHE A 273 27.29 7.25 -26.48
CA PHE A 273 25.92 7.09 -26.98
C PHE A 273 25.81 7.44 -28.48
N ALA A 274 26.49 8.51 -28.95
CA ALA A 274 26.46 8.94 -30.35
C ALA A 274 26.92 7.85 -31.34
N ARG A 275 27.75 6.91 -30.90
CA ARG A 275 28.23 5.76 -31.70
C ARG A 275 27.31 4.54 -31.63
N ARG A 276 26.18 4.62 -30.95
CA ARG A 276 25.28 3.51 -30.64
C ARG A 276 23.83 3.89 -30.90
N PRO A 277 23.38 3.86 -32.17
CA PRO A 277 22.04 4.36 -32.55
C PRO A 277 20.88 3.60 -31.87
N ARG A 278 21.12 2.36 -31.43
CA ARG A 278 20.11 1.57 -30.69
C ARG A 278 19.88 2.02 -29.25
N TRP A 279 20.65 2.99 -28.74
CA TRP A 279 20.51 3.51 -27.40
C TRP A 279 19.75 4.83 -27.38
N HIS A 280 18.60 4.85 -26.76
CA HIS A 280 17.72 6.01 -26.59
C HIS A 280 17.72 6.43 -25.12
N VAL A 281 18.15 7.66 -24.86
CA VAL A 281 18.33 8.14 -23.49
C VAL A 281 17.19 9.06 -23.11
N HIS A 282 16.53 8.76 -21.97
CA HIS A 282 15.42 9.49 -21.40
C HIS A 282 15.79 10.00 -20.01
N PHE A 283 15.77 11.31 -19.83
CA PHE A 283 16.13 11.91 -18.56
C PHE A 283 14.89 12.19 -17.71
N THR A 284 14.91 11.77 -16.45
CA THR A 284 13.90 12.23 -15.49
C THR A 284 14.04 13.71 -15.23
N PRO A 285 12.95 14.43 -14.84
CA PRO A 285 13.04 15.84 -14.46
C PRO A 285 13.96 16.01 -13.25
N THR A 286 14.65 17.13 -13.18
CA THR A 286 15.53 17.48 -12.07
C THR A 286 14.77 17.42 -10.72
N GLY A 287 15.28 16.70 -9.74
CA GLY A 287 14.64 16.52 -8.43
C GLY A 287 13.45 15.55 -8.43
N SER A 288 13.31 14.73 -9.47
CA SER A 288 12.22 13.75 -9.62
C SER A 288 12.73 12.32 -9.73
N SER A 289 13.70 11.93 -8.89
CA SER A 289 14.24 10.54 -8.86
C SER A 289 13.16 9.49 -8.62
N TRP A 290 12.06 9.85 -7.96
CA TRP A 290 10.90 8.97 -7.74
C TRP A 290 10.25 8.45 -9.05
N LEU A 291 10.48 9.10 -10.18
CA LEU A 291 10.10 8.60 -11.51
C LEU A 291 11.01 7.46 -11.98
N ASN A 292 12.23 7.35 -11.47
CA ASN A 292 13.14 6.27 -11.84
C ASN A 292 12.83 5.00 -11.02
N MET A 293 12.29 3.98 -11.67
CA MET A 293 11.84 2.76 -10.97
C MET A 293 12.97 1.98 -10.28
N VAL A 294 14.23 2.18 -10.66
CA VAL A 294 15.38 1.54 -9.98
C VAL A 294 15.54 2.00 -8.53
N GLU A 295 15.05 3.18 -8.18
CA GLU A 295 15.04 3.67 -6.80
C GLU A 295 14.21 2.76 -5.87
N ARG A 296 13.16 2.15 -6.41
CA ARG A 296 12.38 1.15 -5.68
C ARG A 296 13.18 -0.12 -5.40
N PHE A 297 14.00 -0.54 -6.35
CA PHE A 297 14.96 -1.63 -6.12
C PHE A 297 16.01 -1.25 -5.07
N PHE A 298 16.52 -0.03 -5.08
CA PHE A 298 17.46 0.44 -4.05
C PHE A 298 16.83 0.48 -2.65
N ALA A 299 15.55 0.82 -2.55
CA ALA A 299 14.82 0.72 -1.28
C ALA A 299 14.68 -0.74 -0.84
N GLU A 300 14.33 -1.65 -1.77
CA GLU A 300 14.17 -3.08 -1.51
C GLU A 300 15.46 -3.72 -0.98
N ILE A 301 16.60 -3.57 -1.68
CA ILE A 301 17.88 -4.14 -1.25
C ILE A 301 18.36 -3.53 0.06
N THR A 302 18.07 -2.24 0.29
CA THR A 302 18.42 -1.57 1.55
C THR A 302 17.71 -2.22 2.73
N GLU A 303 16.40 -2.41 2.64
CA GLU A 303 15.61 -2.98 3.74
C GLU A 303 15.90 -4.48 3.94
N ARG A 304 16.08 -5.23 2.85
CA ARG A 304 16.22 -6.69 2.93
C ARG A 304 17.64 -7.16 3.22
N GLN A 305 18.66 -6.49 2.68
CA GLN A 305 20.03 -6.97 2.74
C GLN A 305 20.98 -6.01 3.50
N ILE A 306 20.95 -4.69 3.19
CA ILE A 306 22.00 -3.78 3.66
C ILE A 306 21.75 -3.35 5.11
N LYS A 307 20.53 -2.90 5.43
CA LYS A 307 20.18 -2.27 6.71
C LYS A 307 20.43 -3.15 7.93
N ARG A 308 20.24 -4.47 7.78
CA ARG A 308 20.46 -5.46 8.83
C ARG A 308 21.74 -6.27 8.65
N GLY A 309 22.41 -6.14 7.51
CA GLY A 309 23.65 -6.83 7.22
C GLY A 309 24.77 -6.39 8.15
N VAL A 310 25.68 -7.32 8.45
CA VAL A 310 26.95 -7.08 9.14
C VAL A 310 28.04 -7.43 8.15
N HIS A 311 28.90 -6.43 7.84
CA HIS A 311 29.93 -6.58 6.82
C HIS A 311 31.28 -6.07 7.38
N ARG A 312 32.26 -6.97 7.48
CA ARG A 312 33.59 -6.70 8.03
C ARG A 312 34.60 -6.19 7.01
N SER A 313 34.17 -6.10 5.75
CA SER A 313 34.97 -5.57 4.66
C SER A 313 34.09 -5.07 3.52
N GLU A 314 34.64 -4.17 2.68
CA GLU A 314 34.01 -3.76 1.41
C GLU A 314 33.74 -4.96 0.49
N ARG A 315 34.63 -5.97 0.52
CA ARG A 315 34.50 -7.19 -0.29
C ARG A 315 33.29 -8.03 0.15
N GLU A 316 33.08 -8.19 1.46
CA GLU A 316 31.90 -8.90 1.98
C GLU A 316 30.60 -8.18 1.63
N LEU A 317 30.58 -6.85 1.78
CA LEU A 317 29.43 -6.04 1.39
C LEU A 317 29.12 -6.18 -0.11
N THR A 318 30.14 -6.05 -0.96
CA THR A 318 30.01 -6.19 -2.41
C THR A 318 29.50 -7.57 -2.80
N LYS A 319 30.04 -8.63 -2.18
CA LYS A 319 29.58 -10.00 -2.41
C LYS A 319 28.10 -10.13 -2.01
N ALA A 320 27.71 -9.69 -0.83
CA ALA A 320 26.34 -9.77 -0.34
C ALA A 320 25.33 -9.02 -1.24
N ILE A 321 25.72 -7.88 -1.80
CA ILE A 321 24.91 -7.12 -2.76
C ILE A 321 24.72 -7.92 -4.06
N LEU A 322 25.79 -8.48 -4.62
CA LEU A 322 25.75 -9.21 -5.88
C LEU A 322 25.02 -10.55 -5.75
N ASP A 323 25.27 -11.29 -4.67
CA ASP A 323 24.52 -12.52 -4.32
C ASP A 323 23.01 -12.25 -4.20
N TYR A 324 22.63 -11.12 -3.56
CA TYR A 324 21.22 -10.72 -3.48
C TYR A 324 20.59 -10.47 -4.85
N ILE A 325 21.32 -9.80 -5.75
CA ILE A 325 20.84 -9.52 -7.11
C ILE A 325 20.69 -10.84 -7.90
N GLU A 326 21.63 -11.78 -7.76
CA GLU A 326 21.58 -13.07 -8.41
C GLU A 326 20.35 -13.88 -7.96
N ILE A 327 20.16 -14.04 -6.65
CA ILE A 327 18.98 -14.72 -6.08
C ILE A 327 17.68 -14.06 -6.51
N ARG A 328 17.62 -12.71 -6.51
CA ARG A 328 16.43 -11.98 -6.96
C ARG A 328 16.11 -12.21 -8.44
N ASN A 329 17.13 -12.39 -9.26
CA ASN A 329 16.98 -12.64 -10.69
C ASN A 329 16.62 -14.12 -11.02
N GLU A 330 16.64 -15.03 -10.06
CA GLU A 330 16.10 -16.40 -10.24
C GLU A 330 14.55 -16.40 -10.38
N ASP A 331 13.85 -15.49 -9.68
CA ASP A 331 12.39 -15.28 -9.79
C ASP A 331 12.11 -13.76 -9.80
N PRO A 332 12.44 -13.06 -10.90
CA PRO A 332 12.34 -11.61 -10.97
C PRO A 332 10.87 -11.18 -11.02
N LYS A 333 10.56 -10.12 -10.26
CA LYS A 333 9.21 -9.55 -10.22
C LYS A 333 9.26 -8.09 -10.62
N PRO A 334 8.61 -7.71 -11.73
CA PRO A 334 8.61 -6.33 -12.19
C PRO A 334 7.81 -5.45 -11.22
N PHE A 335 8.29 -4.23 -11.03
CA PHE A 335 7.51 -3.21 -10.36
C PHE A 335 6.48 -2.65 -11.35
N LYS A 336 5.20 -2.68 -10.99
CA LYS A 336 4.15 -2.15 -11.85
C LYS A 336 4.00 -0.64 -11.64
N TRP A 337 4.10 0.11 -12.72
CA TRP A 337 3.71 1.51 -12.76
C TRP A 337 2.21 1.59 -13.05
N VAL A 338 1.47 2.38 -12.26
CA VAL A 338 -0.01 2.42 -12.36
C VAL A 338 -0.58 3.82 -12.62
N ARG A 339 0.23 4.88 -12.46
CA ARG A 339 -0.24 6.25 -12.66
C ARG A 339 0.02 6.75 -14.06
N THR A 340 -0.96 7.42 -14.64
CA THR A 340 -0.77 8.15 -15.90
C THR A 340 0.02 9.45 -15.69
N ALA A 341 0.58 10.01 -16.75
CA ALA A 341 1.27 11.29 -16.69
C ALA A 341 0.32 12.41 -16.25
N ASP A 342 -0.92 12.41 -16.74
CA ASP A 342 -1.90 13.44 -16.41
C ASP A 342 -2.32 13.38 -14.94
N GLU A 343 -2.51 12.19 -14.36
CA GLU A 343 -2.76 12.05 -12.91
C GLU A 343 -1.63 12.61 -12.05
N ILE A 344 -0.38 12.44 -12.48
CA ILE A 344 0.80 12.99 -11.81
C ILE A 344 0.81 14.52 -11.93
N LEU A 345 0.61 15.05 -13.14
CA LEU A 345 0.61 16.48 -13.41
C LEU A 345 -0.53 17.19 -12.66
N ASP A 346 -1.72 16.59 -12.61
CA ASP A 346 -2.83 17.09 -11.82
C ASP A 346 -2.55 17.10 -10.32
N ALA A 347 -1.86 16.08 -9.82
CA ALA A 347 -1.45 16.04 -8.41
C ALA A 347 -0.45 17.15 -8.08
N VAL A 348 0.53 17.39 -8.96
CA VAL A 348 1.50 18.50 -8.83
C VAL A 348 0.79 19.84 -8.91
N LYS A 349 -0.13 20.03 -9.87
CA LYS A 349 -0.94 21.25 -10.01
C LYS A 349 -1.74 21.55 -8.73
N ARG A 350 -2.46 20.55 -8.19
CA ARG A 350 -3.20 20.71 -6.93
C ARG A 350 -2.31 21.10 -5.76
N PHE A 351 -1.10 20.57 -5.71
CA PHE A 351 -0.13 20.95 -4.68
C PHE A 351 0.33 22.41 -4.85
N CYS A 352 0.71 22.80 -6.07
CA CYS A 352 1.12 24.18 -6.36
C CYS A 352 0.03 25.18 -5.98
N LEU A 353 -1.23 24.91 -6.33
CA LEU A 353 -2.36 25.77 -5.97
C LEU A 353 -2.59 25.92 -4.46
N LYS A 354 -2.22 24.91 -3.66
CA LYS A 354 -2.31 24.96 -2.19
C LYS A 354 -1.13 25.71 -1.55
N THR A 355 0.01 25.76 -2.22
CA THR A 355 1.24 26.39 -1.70
C THR A 355 1.42 27.84 -2.12
N ILE A 356 0.65 28.31 -3.12
CA ILE A 356 0.63 29.75 -3.50
C ILE A 356 -0.11 30.51 -2.40
N PRO A 357 0.52 31.50 -1.74
CA PRO A 357 -0.18 32.37 -0.80
C PRO A 357 -1.38 33.05 -1.47
N LYS A 358 -2.53 33.05 -0.81
CA LYS A 358 -3.77 33.66 -1.34
C LYS A 358 -3.68 35.18 -1.55
N ASP A 359 -2.60 35.80 -1.08
CA ASP A 359 -2.44 37.25 -1.05
C ASP A 359 -1.54 37.83 -2.17
N ASN A 360 -1.21 37.05 -3.20
CA ASN A 360 -0.45 37.59 -4.33
C ASN A 360 -1.13 37.31 -5.68
N PRO A 361 -2.05 38.25 -6.12
CA PRO A 361 -2.75 38.11 -7.39
C PRO A 361 -1.97 38.63 -8.60
N ALA A 362 -0.67 38.86 -8.51
CA ALA A 362 0.13 39.38 -9.61
C ALA A 362 1.25 38.39 -9.96
N ASN A 363 1.01 37.58 -10.98
CA ASN A 363 1.94 37.12 -12.02
C ASN A 363 1.40 35.81 -12.66
N PHE A 364 0.45 36.00 -13.55
CA PHE A 364 0.18 35.10 -14.69
C PHE A 364 0.44 35.85 -15.98
#